data_ba18e0547eb9d2186e91acdbc5eb9dc9
#
_entry.id   ba18e0547eb9d2186e91acdbc5eb9dc9
#
_cell.length_a   1.000
_cell.length_b   1.000
_cell.length_c   1.000
_cell.angle_alpha   90.00
_cell.angle_beta   90.00
_cell.angle_gamma   90.00
#
_symmetry.space_group_name_H-M   'P 1'
#
loop_
_entity.id
_entity.type
_entity.pdbx_description
1 polymer ?
#
loop_
_entity_poly.entity_id
_entity_poly.type
_entity_poly.pdbx_seq_one_letter_code
_entity_poly.pdbx_strand_id
1 'polypeptide(L)'
;LREGVLTKGERRRKALGAWIAALRLQFHPLAWGAYGVGAAGAFHATGRFDATAFWLGLLSLFFLEGTTVFTNEYFDLESDRRNKNFGPFTGGSRVLVDGRINLGRMRLGIAAAMGCFLAATLALAAIVPASSLIPLGALAILAIGYTTPPLKLCWRGLGELDVALTHSTALILCGFLF
;
A
#
# COMPACT_ATOMS: atom_id res chain seq x y z
N LEU A 1 5.98 -36.23 19.53
CA LEU A 1 6.02 -34.84 19.98
C LEU A 1 4.59 -34.29 19.84
N ARG A 2 3.93 -33.99 20.99
CA ARG A 2 2.56 -33.41 21.01
C ARG A 2 2.66 -32.00 20.45
N GLU A 3 2.07 -31.72 19.28
CA GLU A 3 1.79 -30.34 18.85
C GLU A 3 0.86 -29.73 19.89
N GLY A 4 1.39 -28.82 20.69
CA GLY A 4 0.64 -28.15 21.73
C GLY A 4 -0.46 -27.30 21.08
N VAL A 5 -1.71 -27.55 21.45
CA VAL A 5 -2.86 -26.74 21.00
C VAL A 5 -2.64 -25.30 21.47
N LEU A 6 -2.39 -24.40 20.51
CA LEU A 6 -2.17 -22.97 20.80
C LEU A 6 -3.35 -22.37 21.55
N THR A 7 -3.07 -21.58 22.57
CA THR A 7 -4.09 -20.80 23.29
C THR A 7 -4.76 -19.78 22.37
N LYS A 8 -5.94 -19.30 22.76
CA LYS A 8 -6.65 -18.24 22.00
C LYS A 8 -5.79 -16.97 21.85
N GLY A 9 -4.98 -16.63 22.85
CA GLY A 9 -4.06 -15.50 22.84
C GLY A 9 -2.93 -15.69 21.83
N GLU A 10 -2.29 -16.86 21.82
CA GLU A 10 -1.21 -17.18 20.87
C GLU A 10 -1.69 -17.19 19.42
N ARG A 11 -2.90 -17.72 19.17
CA ARG A 11 -3.54 -17.67 17.84
C ARG A 11 -3.78 -16.24 17.38
N ARG A 12 -4.26 -15.35 18.26
CA ARG A 12 -4.44 -13.91 17.93
C ARG A 12 -3.12 -13.23 17.63
N ARG A 13 -2.09 -13.45 18.43
CA ARG A 13 -0.74 -12.88 18.20
C ARG A 13 -0.15 -13.34 16.88
N LYS A 14 -0.24 -14.65 16.55
CA LYS A 14 0.21 -15.18 15.26
C LYS A 14 -0.56 -14.58 14.08
N ALA A 15 -1.88 -14.45 14.21
CA ALA A 15 -2.70 -13.81 13.17
C ALA A 15 -2.33 -12.34 12.97
N LEU A 16 -2.19 -11.56 14.04
CA LEU A 16 -1.76 -10.16 13.96
C LEU A 16 -0.38 -10.04 13.32
N GLY A 17 0.59 -10.86 13.75
CA GLY A 17 1.92 -10.89 13.15
C GLY A 17 1.92 -11.25 11.66
N ALA A 18 0.98 -12.09 11.21
CA ALA A 18 0.82 -12.38 9.79
C ALA A 18 0.32 -11.16 9.00
N TRP A 19 -0.64 -10.40 9.53
CA TRP A 19 -1.14 -9.18 8.88
C TRP A 19 -0.12 -8.06 8.86
N ILE A 20 0.64 -7.87 9.95
CA ILE A 20 1.75 -6.90 10.00
C ILE A 20 2.82 -7.27 8.95
N ALA A 21 3.16 -8.55 8.81
CA ALA A 21 4.09 -9.00 7.77
C ALA A 21 3.53 -8.74 6.36
N ALA A 22 2.22 -8.98 6.13
CA ALA A 22 1.57 -8.72 4.85
C ALA A 22 1.57 -7.24 4.47
N LEU A 23 1.48 -6.31 5.44
CA LEU A 23 1.55 -4.87 5.19
C LEU A 23 2.93 -4.41 4.71
N ARG A 24 3.99 -5.20 4.91
CA ARG A 24 5.36 -4.88 4.44
C ARG A 24 5.80 -3.46 4.84
N LEU A 25 5.57 -3.09 6.11
CA LEU A 25 5.77 -1.72 6.64
C LEU A 25 7.17 -1.14 6.38
N GLN A 26 8.16 -1.98 6.07
CA GLN A 26 9.53 -1.54 5.73
C GLN A 26 9.60 -0.67 4.45
N PHE A 27 8.58 -0.70 3.58
CA PHE A 27 8.53 0.09 2.35
C PHE A 27 7.81 1.43 2.51
N HIS A 28 6.91 1.54 3.47
CA HIS A 28 6.09 2.74 3.70
C HIS A 28 6.89 4.03 3.97
N PRO A 29 8.03 4.01 4.72
CA PRO A 29 8.78 5.24 4.99
C PRO A 29 9.28 5.93 3.72
N LEU A 30 9.55 5.20 2.63
CA LEU A 30 9.98 5.79 1.36
C LEU A 30 8.87 6.65 0.74
N ALA A 31 7.65 6.09 0.71
CA ALA A 31 6.47 6.79 0.18
C ALA A 31 6.11 8.02 1.03
N TRP A 32 6.11 7.86 2.36
CA TRP A 32 5.83 8.96 3.29
C TRP A 32 6.86 10.07 3.22
N GLY A 33 8.15 9.72 3.01
CA GLY A 33 9.22 10.68 2.77
C GLY A 33 8.99 11.50 1.51
N ALA A 34 8.66 10.86 0.38
CA ALA A 34 8.35 11.54 -0.87
C ALA A 34 7.12 12.46 -0.73
N TYR A 35 6.05 11.99 -0.07
CA TYR A 35 4.88 12.80 0.26
C TYR A 35 5.24 14.02 1.13
N GLY A 36 6.06 13.81 2.18
CA GLY A 36 6.54 14.87 3.06
C GLY A 36 7.39 15.93 2.33
N VAL A 37 8.21 15.51 1.37
CA VAL A 37 8.97 16.44 0.49
C VAL A 37 8.02 17.33 -0.32
N GLY A 38 6.95 16.76 -0.88
CA GLY A 38 5.91 17.53 -1.56
C GLY A 38 5.26 18.58 -0.65
N ALA A 39 4.83 18.19 0.55
CA ALA A 39 4.23 19.07 1.53
C ALA A 39 5.19 20.18 1.99
N ALA A 40 6.47 19.87 2.20
CA ALA A 40 7.50 20.86 2.52
C ALA A 40 7.70 21.86 1.37
N GLY A 41 7.66 21.37 0.12
CA GLY A 41 7.72 22.23 -1.08
C GLY A 41 6.52 23.18 -1.17
N ALA A 42 5.31 22.71 -0.90
CA ALA A 42 4.11 23.55 -0.86
C ALA A 42 4.20 24.61 0.25
N PHE A 43 4.62 24.21 1.45
CA PHE A 43 4.83 25.15 2.55
C PHE A 43 5.87 26.22 2.19
N HIS A 44 6.99 25.84 1.58
CA HIS A 44 8.01 26.78 1.15
C HIS A 44 7.48 27.78 0.10
N ALA A 45 6.67 27.30 -0.83
CA ALA A 45 6.13 28.13 -1.93
C ALA A 45 5.00 29.07 -1.48
N THR A 46 4.17 28.66 -0.50
CA THR A 46 2.93 29.36 -0.15
C THR A 46 2.92 29.96 1.27
N GLY A 47 3.83 29.54 2.14
CA GLY A 47 3.82 29.84 3.58
C GLY A 47 2.65 29.23 4.34
N ARG A 48 1.89 28.32 3.73
CA ARG A 48 0.68 27.70 4.32
C ARG A 48 0.85 26.20 4.47
N PHE A 49 0.31 25.64 5.53
CA PHE A 49 0.27 24.20 5.79
C PHE A 49 -1.09 23.83 6.38
N ASP A 50 -1.84 22.98 5.66
CA ASP A 50 -3.09 22.41 6.16
C ASP A 50 -2.82 21.04 6.78
N ALA A 51 -2.74 21.00 8.12
CA ALA A 51 -2.49 19.75 8.83
C ALA A 51 -3.59 18.70 8.63
N THR A 52 -4.85 19.13 8.46
CA THR A 52 -5.98 18.20 8.24
C THR A 52 -5.85 17.52 6.87
N ALA A 53 -5.62 18.30 5.83
CA ALA A 53 -5.40 17.77 4.48
C ALA A 53 -4.17 16.85 4.44
N PHE A 54 -3.05 17.26 5.08
CA PHE A 54 -1.83 16.47 5.16
C PHE A 54 -2.07 15.10 5.79
N TRP A 55 -2.72 15.05 6.97
CA TRP A 55 -2.92 13.76 7.66
C TRP A 55 -3.99 12.88 6.98
N LEU A 56 -5.03 13.46 6.40
CA LEU A 56 -6.01 12.71 5.59
C LEU A 56 -5.36 12.15 4.32
N GLY A 57 -4.52 12.93 3.65
CA GLY A 57 -3.74 12.48 2.49
C GLY A 57 -2.80 11.33 2.87
N LEU A 58 -2.04 11.47 3.97
CA LEU A 58 -1.16 10.40 4.45
C LEU A 58 -1.92 9.13 4.83
N LEU A 59 -3.11 9.27 5.46
CA LEU A 59 -3.98 8.15 5.80
C LEU A 59 -4.51 7.45 4.53
N SER A 60 -4.90 8.22 3.51
CA SER A 60 -5.30 7.68 2.21
C SER A 60 -4.16 6.88 1.58
N LEU A 61 -2.95 7.42 1.57
CA LEU A 61 -1.76 6.74 1.05
C LEU A 61 -1.45 5.46 1.82
N PHE A 62 -1.51 5.48 3.16
CA PHE A 62 -1.30 4.28 3.98
C PHE A 62 -2.23 3.13 3.58
N PHE A 63 -3.53 3.41 3.39
CA PHE A 63 -4.48 2.39 3.00
C PHE A 63 -4.35 1.99 1.52
N LEU A 64 -3.94 2.90 0.65
CA LEU A 64 -3.61 2.57 -0.75
C LEU A 64 -2.41 1.62 -0.81
N GLU A 65 -1.33 1.91 -0.07
CA GLU A 65 -0.17 1.02 0.04
C GLU A 65 -0.56 -0.36 0.58
N GLY A 66 -1.37 -0.39 1.65
CA GLY A 66 -1.93 -1.64 2.18
C GLY A 66 -2.72 -2.43 1.14
N THR A 67 -3.57 -1.75 0.37
CA THR A 67 -4.31 -2.37 -0.74
C THR A 67 -3.37 -2.93 -1.80
N THR A 68 -2.36 -2.16 -2.18
CA THR A 68 -1.36 -2.53 -3.20
C THR A 68 -0.57 -3.78 -2.77
N VAL A 69 -0.01 -3.80 -1.55
CA VAL A 69 0.77 -4.96 -1.10
C VAL A 69 -0.09 -6.20 -0.92
N PHE A 70 -1.36 -6.07 -0.49
CA PHE A 70 -2.27 -7.21 -0.37
C PHE A 70 -2.69 -7.74 -1.74
N THR A 71 -2.92 -6.88 -2.73
CA THR A 71 -3.21 -7.31 -4.11
C THR A 71 -2.00 -7.98 -4.75
N ASN A 72 -0.79 -7.48 -4.49
CA ASN A 72 0.45 -8.12 -4.95
C ASN A 72 0.59 -9.52 -4.35
N GLU A 73 0.46 -9.69 -3.04
CA GLU A 73 0.47 -11.03 -2.39
C GLU A 73 -0.56 -11.98 -3.00
N TYR A 74 -1.76 -11.45 -3.35
CA TYR A 74 -2.84 -12.26 -3.91
C TYR A 74 -2.56 -12.72 -5.35
N PHE A 75 -2.13 -11.80 -6.23
CA PHE A 75 -1.93 -12.09 -7.65
C PHE A 75 -0.58 -12.73 -7.96
N ASP A 76 0.43 -12.50 -7.11
CA ASP A 76 1.77 -13.06 -7.29
C ASP A 76 1.98 -14.41 -6.55
N LEU A 77 0.94 -14.96 -5.90
CA LEU A 77 1.05 -16.18 -5.10
C LEU A 77 1.77 -17.32 -5.81
N GLU A 78 1.48 -17.54 -7.10
CA GLU A 78 2.08 -18.66 -7.86
C GLU A 78 3.55 -18.40 -8.19
N SER A 79 3.93 -17.16 -8.52
CA SER A 79 5.31 -16.78 -8.74
C SER A 79 6.11 -16.82 -7.44
N ASP A 80 5.52 -16.35 -6.34
CA ASP A 80 6.14 -16.37 -5.02
C ASP A 80 6.38 -17.80 -4.50
N ARG A 81 5.49 -18.73 -4.82
CA ARG A 81 5.72 -20.17 -4.51
C ARG A 81 6.94 -20.74 -5.21
N ARG A 82 7.18 -20.34 -6.46
CA ARG A 82 8.31 -20.81 -7.27
C ARG A 82 9.62 -20.11 -6.92
N ASN A 83 9.54 -18.90 -6.35
CA ASN A 83 10.68 -18.11 -5.99
C ASN A 83 11.44 -18.75 -4.81
N LYS A 84 12.68 -19.18 -5.07
CA LYS A 84 13.61 -19.72 -4.05
C LYS A 84 14.52 -18.63 -3.46
N ASN A 85 14.65 -17.50 -4.13
CA ASN A 85 15.51 -16.37 -3.75
C ASN A 85 14.64 -15.25 -3.16
N PHE A 86 14.11 -15.47 -1.97
CA PHE A 86 13.31 -14.48 -1.25
C PHE A 86 14.04 -13.94 -0.02
N GLY A 87 13.70 -12.73 0.38
CA GLY A 87 14.32 -12.05 1.52
C GLY A 87 13.42 -10.93 2.05
N PRO A 88 13.89 -10.15 3.03
CA PRO A 88 13.09 -9.08 3.64
C PRO A 88 12.55 -8.04 2.64
N PHE A 89 13.23 -7.86 1.50
CA PHE A 89 12.90 -6.86 0.49
C PHE A 89 12.47 -7.45 -0.85
N THR A 90 12.49 -8.79 -1.02
CA THR A 90 12.19 -9.47 -2.28
C THR A 90 11.30 -10.69 -2.04
N GLY A 91 10.46 -11.06 -3.02
CA GLY A 91 9.70 -12.32 -3.02
C GLY A 91 8.48 -12.33 -2.10
N GLY A 92 7.83 -11.19 -1.92
CA GLY A 92 6.61 -11.08 -1.13
C GLY A 92 6.82 -11.21 0.38
N SER A 93 5.75 -11.14 1.15
CA SER A 93 5.76 -11.42 2.60
C SER A 93 5.65 -12.92 2.92
N ARG A 94 5.32 -13.72 1.91
CA ARG A 94 5.08 -15.17 1.95
C ARG A 94 3.94 -15.62 2.86
N VAL A 95 3.11 -14.71 3.39
CA VAL A 95 2.03 -15.08 4.32
C VAL A 95 0.99 -16.00 3.69
N LEU A 96 0.76 -15.89 2.38
CA LEU A 96 -0.11 -16.79 1.62
C LEU A 96 0.61 -18.12 1.29
N VAL A 97 1.87 -18.05 0.88
CA VAL A 97 2.70 -19.22 0.54
C VAL A 97 2.84 -20.14 1.75
N ASP A 98 3.09 -19.55 2.93
CA ASP A 98 3.29 -20.27 4.19
C ASP A 98 1.95 -20.63 4.88
N GLY A 99 0.81 -20.31 4.26
CA GLY A 99 -0.51 -20.61 4.81
C GLY A 99 -0.88 -19.83 6.09
N ARG A 100 -0.14 -18.77 6.42
CA ARG A 100 -0.40 -17.91 7.60
C ARG A 100 -1.68 -17.09 7.46
N ILE A 101 -2.02 -16.71 6.21
CA ILE A 101 -3.29 -16.10 5.81
C ILE A 101 -3.82 -16.93 4.63
N ASN A 102 -5.11 -17.21 4.57
CA ASN A 102 -5.72 -17.88 3.43
C ASN A 102 -6.24 -16.86 2.40
N LEU A 103 -6.45 -17.32 1.15
CA LEU A 103 -6.91 -16.47 0.04
C LEU A 103 -8.22 -15.73 0.33
N GLY A 104 -9.17 -16.38 1.01
CA GLY A 104 -10.44 -15.75 1.38
C GLY A 104 -10.26 -14.58 2.34
N ARG A 105 -9.41 -14.74 3.36
CA ARG A 105 -9.07 -13.67 4.30
C ARG A 105 -8.27 -12.56 3.61
N MET A 106 -7.36 -12.90 2.69
CA MET A 106 -6.61 -11.89 1.95
C MET A 106 -7.55 -11.02 1.09
N ARG A 107 -8.55 -11.62 0.42
CA ARG A 107 -9.58 -10.85 -0.31
C ARG A 107 -10.35 -9.90 0.59
N LEU A 108 -10.71 -10.34 1.81
CA LEU A 108 -11.34 -9.45 2.79
C LEU A 108 -10.40 -8.33 3.25
N GLY A 109 -9.12 -8.63 3.43
CA GLY A 109 -8.10 -7.62 3.74
C GLY A 109 -7.96 -6.57 2.64
N ILE A 110 -7.93 -7.00 1.38
CA ILE A 110 -7.92 -6.09 0.21
C ILE A 110 -9.16 -5.20 0.21
N ALA A 111 -10.36 -5.80 0.37
CA ALA A 111 -11.60 -5.04 0.39
C ALA A 111 -11.68 -4.04 1.56
N ALA A 112 -11.20 -4.43 2.74
CA ALA A 112 -11.15 -3.56 3.90
C ALA A 112 -10.17 -2.39 3.71
N ALA A 113 -8.95 -2.65 3.23
CA ALA A 113 -7.95 -1.62 2.96
C ALA A 113 -8.44 -0.65 1.87
N MET A 114 -9.02 -1.16 0.78
CA MET A 114 -9.64 -0.35 -0.27
C MET A 114 -10.79 0.50 0.26
N GLY A 115 -11.67 -0.06 1.09
CA GLY A 115 -12.76 0.67 1.72
C GLY A 115 -12.26 1.83 2.60
N CYS A 116 -11.21 1.58 3.39
CA CYS A 116 -10.57 2.61 4.21
C CYS A 116 -9.87 3.67 3.33
N PHE A 117 -9.20 3.28 2.25
CA PHE A 117 -8.64 4.20 1.26
C PHE A 117 -9.71 5.12 0.67
N LEU A 118 -10.81 4.56 0.20
CA LEU A 118 -11.91 5.33 -0.36
C LEU A 118 -12.54 6.28 0.68
N ALA A 119 -12.75 5.81 1.91
CA ALA A 119 -13.31 6.63 2.98
C ALA A 119 -12.39 7.82 3.34
N ALA A 120 -11.08 7.57 3.47
CA ALA A 120 -10.10 8.62 3.74
C ALA A 120 -10.01 9.61 2.57
N THR A 121 -10.04 9.11 1.32
CA THR A 121 -10.02 9.95 0.12
C THR A 121 -11.29 10.80 0.00
N LEU A 122 -12.47 10.26 0.35
CA LEU A 122 -13.71 11.03 0.37
C LEU A 122 -13.69 12.13 1.43
N ALA A 123 -13.14 11.84 2.62
CA ALA A 123 -12.95 12.86 3.66
C ALA A 123 -11.98 13.96 3.19
N LEU A 124 -10.89 13.59 2.52
CA LEU A 124 -9.94 14.54 1.92
C LEU A 124 -10.64 15.39 0.83
N ALA A 125 -11.44 14.77 -0.04
CA ALA A 125 -12.17 15.43 -1.13
C ALA A 125 -13.17 16.50 -0.63
N ALA A 126 -13.60 16.41 0.62
CA ALA A 126 -14.47 17.41 1.22
C ALA A 126 -13.77 18.73 1.56
N ILE A 127 -12.43 18.73 1.60
CA ILE A 127 -11.64 19.89 2.07
C ILE A 127 -10.60 20.38 1.05
N VAL A 128 -10.28 19.59 0.01
CA VAL A 128 -9.36 20.00 -1.05
C VAL A 128 -10.07 20.13 -2.39
N PRO A 129 -9.58 20.96 -3.34
CA PRO A 129 -10.11 21.02 -4.68
C PRO A 129 -10.07 19.65 -5.39
N ALA A 130 -11.12 19.32 -6.15
CA ALA A 130 -11.20 18.03 -6.85
C ALA A 130 -10.01 17.77 -7.79
N SER A 131 -9.44 18.82 -8.40
CA SER A 131 -8.24 18.73 -9.25
C SER A 131 -7.02 18.25 -8.49
N SER A 132 -6.90 18.54 -7.19
CA SER A 132 -5.80 18.07 -6.34
C SER A 132 -5.79 16.55 -6.16
N LEU A 133 -6.93 15.88 -6.36
CA LEU A 133 -7.05 14.43 -6.25
C LEU A 133 -6.63 13.67 -7.51
N ILE A 134 -6.37 14.36 -8.63
CA ILE A 134 -5.96 13.72 -9.90
C ILE A 134 -4.68 12.89 -9.72
N PRO A 135 -3.59 13.40 -9.09
CA PRO A 135 -2.40 12.58 -8.85
C PRO A 135 -2.66 11.37 -7.97
N LEU A 136 -3.52 11.49 -6.94
CA LEU A 136 -3.90 10.36 -6.08
C LEU A 136 -4.67 9.29 -6.85
N GLY A 137 -5.59 9.69 -7.74
CA GLY A 137 -6.30 8.77 -8.63
C GLY A 137 -5.38 8.05 -9.60
N ALA A 138 -4.46 8.77 -10.23
CA ALA A 138 -3.43 8.19 -11.11
C ALA A 138 -2.52 7.22 -10.34
N LEU A 139 -2.07 7.62 -9.15
CA LEU A 139 -1.27 6.79 -8.25
C LEU A 139 -2.01 5.49 -7.89
N ALA A 140 -3.31 5.57 -7.56
CA ALA A 140 -4.11 4.39 -7.21
C ALA A 140 -4.24 3.42 -8.40
N ILE A 141 -4.47 3.93 -9.62
CA ILE A 141 -4.55 3.10 -10.83
C ILE A 141 -3.22 2.38 -11.09
N LEU A 142 -2.11 3.09 -11.01
CA LEU A 142 -0.78 2.52 -11.23
C LEU A 142 -0.42 1.51 -10.14
N ALA A 143 -0.50 1.89 -8.87
CA ALA A 143 -0.13 1.05 -7.74
C ALA A 143 -0.93 -0.26 -7.68
N ILE A 144 -2.26 -0.20 -7.86
CA ILE A 144 -3.10 -1.39 -7.90
C ILE A 144 -2.86 -2.17 -9.19
N GLY A 145 -2.68 -1.48 -10.32
CA GLY A 145 -2.40 -2.05 -11.63
C GLY A 145 -1.04 -2.74 -11.74
N TYR A 146 -0.15 -2.56 -10.76
CA TYR A 146 1.18 -3.15 -10.77
C TYR A 146 1.14 -4.66 -11.00
N THR A 147 0.33 -5.42 -10.25
CA THR A 147 0.14 -6.88 -10.41
C THR A 147 -1.26 -7.27 -10.86
N THR A 148 -2.25 -6.36 -10.71
CA THR A 148 -3.66 -6.67 -10.92
C THR A 148 -4.06 -6.63 -12.41
N PRO A 149 -4.83 -7.62 -12.90
CA PRO A 149 -5.44 -7.53 -14.23
C PRO A 149 -6.38 -6.32 -14.35
N PRO A 150 -6.51 -5.73 -15.53
CA PRO A 150 -5.87 -6.07 -16.79
C PRO A 150 -4.47 -5.50 -16.98
N LEU A 151 -4.03 -4.56 -16.15
CA LEU A 151 -2.79 -3.82 -16.35
C LEU A 151 -1.56 -4.72 -16.18
N LYS A 152 -1.38 -5.35 -15.02
CA LYS A 152 -0.24 -6.22 -14.73
C LYS A 152 1.11 -5.62 -15.15
N LEU A 153 1.39 -4.39 -14.76
CA LEU A 153 2.52 -3.62 -15.27
C LEU A 153 3.87 -4.30 -15.04
N CYS A 154 4.07 -4.90 -13.86
CA CYS A 154 5.30 -5.64 -13.55
C CYS A 154 5.53 -6.85 -14.48
N TRP A 155 4.47 -7.53 -14.93
CA TRP A 155 4.55 -8.66 -15.84
C TRP A 155 4.78 -8.26 -17.31
N ARG A 156 4.65 -6.97 -17.61
CA ARG A 156 4.86 -6.38 -18.95
C ARG A 156 6.20 -5.66 -19.07
N GLY A 157 7.08 -5.80 -18.09
CA GLY A 157 8.37 -5.10 -18.06
C GLY A 157 8.28 -3.60 -17.77
N LEU A 158 7.12 -3.13 -17.25
CA LEU A 158 6.90 -1.73 -16.89
C LEU A 158 7.00 -1.47 -15.39
N GLY A 159 7.43 -2.48 -14.60
CA GLY A 159 7.46 -2.41 -13.15
C GLY A 159 8.34 -1.30 -12.61
N GLU A 160 9.56 -1.15 -13.14
CA GLU A 160 10.50 -0.12 -12.69
C GLU A 160 9.99 1.29 -13.02
N LEU A 161 9.38 1.46 -14.20
CA LEU A 161 8.77 2.73 -14.60
C LEU A 161 7.59 3.08 -13.69
N ASP A 162 6.73 2.11 -13.40
CA ASP A 162 5.61 2.28 -12.47
C ASP A 162 6.08 2.70 -11.09
N VAL A 163 7.05 1.98 -10.51
CA VAL A 163 7.63 2.32 -9.20
C VAL A 163 8.27 3.71 -9.22
N ALA A 164 9.00 4.06 -10.28
CA ALA A 164 9.59 5.39 -10.41
C ALA A 164 8.52 6.49 -10.41
N LEU A 165 7.44 6.34 -11.16
CA LEU A 165 6.36 7.32 -11.25
C LEU A 165 5.55 7.41 -9.93
N THR A 166 5.22 6.26 -9.34
CA THR A 166 4.40 6.20 -8.13
C THR A 166 5.16 6.69 -6.91
N HIS A 167 6.38 6.17 -6.65
CA HIS A 167 7.15 6.48 -5.43
C HIS A 167 7.96 7.77 -5.48
N SER A 168 7.95 8.49 -6.60
CA SER A 168 8.54 9.83 -6.69
C SER A 168 7.50 10.86 -7.10
N THR A 169 7.22 10.97 -8.39
CA THR A 169 6.41 12.05 -8.96
C THR A 169 5.01 12.13 -8.36
N ALA A 170 4.26 11.04 -8.36
CA ALA A 170 2.87 11.05 -7.91
C ALA A 170 2.75 11.36 -6.41
N LEU A 171 3.61 10.76 -5.57
CA LEU A 171 3.60 11.02 -4.12
C LEU A 171 4.02 12.45 -3.78
N ILE A 172 5.05 12.98 -4.44
CA ILE A 172 5.47 14.39 -4.26
C ILE A 172 4.35 15.33 -4.68
N LEU A 173 3.68 15.07 -5.81
CA LEU A 173 2.54 15.88 -6.25
C LEU A 173 1.36 15.81 -5.27
N CYS A 174 1.03 14.64 -4.74
CA CYS A 174 0.01 14.51 -3.69
C CYS A 174 0.36 15.37 -2.47
N GLY A 175 1.60 15.27 -1.97
CA GLY A 175 2.04 16.06 -0.82
C GLY A 175 2.06 17.57 -1.09
N PHE A 176 2.35 17.96 -2.32
CA PHE A 176 2.37 19.39 -2.71
C PHE A 176 0.95 19.98 -2.84
N LEU A 177 -0.04 19.17 -3.20
CA LEU A 177 -1.40 19.63 -3.51
C LEU A 177 -2.38 19.50 -2.33
N PHE A 178 -2.03 18.79 -1.28
CA PHE A 178 -2.83 18.61 -0.06
C PHE A 178 -2.26 19.45 1.07
#